data_68f10c50065e99425d9d18004a61cfb8
#
_entry.id   68f10c50065e99425d9d18004a61cfb8
#
_cell.length_a   1.000
_cell.length_b   1.000
_cell.length_c   1.000
_cell.angle_alpha   90.00
_cell.angle_beta   90.00
_cell.angle_gamma   90.00
#
_symmetry.space_group_name_H-M   'P 1'
#
loop_
_entity.id
_entity.type
_entity.pdbx_description
1 polymer ?
#
loop_
_entity_poly.entity_id
_entity_poly.type
_entity_poly.pdbx_seq_one_letter_code
_entity_poly.pdbx_strand_id
1 'polypeptide(L)'
;MSESQTMPETSEKGLTAAEVAALTESGQVNAVKSSTSRSFADIVRANVFTLFNGIVFAAMVMVLVTGSWRDAVFGLVILINTGIGIVTELKAKRTLDKLSILVASDYLVRRDGKDVEVPHNEIVLGDLMWIRSGEQVPADAQIVRTWGLELDESMLTGESRTVRKNEGDDIYSGSTAVSGMALVKVNAVGAHSYAATLTAQAKVYKKTVSDLNKGINTILKFMTFLVVPLCVLLIWSQVHAVGGWDVAVSTGQWRSAVVSAVAGVVGMIPEGLVLLTS
;
A
#
# COMPACT_ATOMS: atom_id res chain seq x y z
N MET A 1 10.10 -15.65 -19.03
CA MET A 1 9.57 -15.88 -20.39
C MET A 1 8.35 -14.97 -20.48
N SER A 2 8.44 -13.91 -21.29
CA SER A 2 7.33 -12.97 -21.52
C SER A 2 6.33 -13.69 -22.42
N GLU A 3 5.13 -13.96 -21.93
CA GLU A 3 4.03 -14.38 -22.78
C GLU A 3 3.74 -13.23 -23.75
N SER A 4 4.02 -13.47 -25.02
CA SER A 4 3.73 -12.54 -26.11
C SER A 4 2.22 -12.44 -26.23
N GLN A 5 1.65 -11.28 -25.92
CA GLN A 5 0.22 -11.01 -26.13
C GLN A 5 -0.02 -11.06 -27.65
N THR A 6 -0.85 -11.98 -28.10
CA THR A 6 -1.22 -12.06 -29.52
C THR A 6 -2.20 -10.93 -29.81
N MET A 7 -1.79 -9.96 -30.64
CA MET A 7 -2.63 -8.83 -31.03
C MET A 7 -3.80 -9.28 -31.91
N PRO A 8 -5.05 -8.92 -31.58
CA PRO A 8 -6.18 -9.17 -32.47
C PRO A 8 -6.09 -8.31 -33.75
N GLU A 9 -6.51 -8.85 -34.89
CA GLU A 9 -6.71 -8.04 -36.09
C GLU A 9 -7.92 -7.12 -35.87
N THR A 10 -7.63 -5.82 -35.71
CA THR A 10 -8.67 -4.83 -35.48
C THR A 10 -9.06 -4.18 -36.82
N SER A 11 -10.32 -4.26 -37.17
CA SER A 11 -10.87 -3.57 -38.36
C SER A 11 -10.95 -2.05 -38.08
N GLU A 12 -11.10 -1.23 -39.12
CA GLU A 12 -11.34 0.23 -39.00
C GLU A 12 -12.58 0.58 -38.15
N LYS A 13 -13.48 -0.40 -37.96
CA LYS A 13 -14.68 -0.26 -37.11
C LYS A 13 -14.41 -0.46 -35.62
N GLY A 14 -13.18 -0.86 -35.23
CA GLY A 14 -12.85 -1.23 -33.88
C GLY A 14 -13.32 -2.64 -33.50
N LEU A 15 -13.12 -3.00 -32.23
CA LEU A 15 -13.53 -4.31 -31.69
C LEU A 15 -15.04 -4.39 -31.51
N THR A 16 -15.58 -5.59 -31.66
CA THR A 16 -17.00 -5.89 -31.33
C THR A 16 -17.19 -6.09 -29.82
N ALA A 17 -18.41 -5.95 -29.35
CA ALA A 17 -18.73 -6.18 -27.93
C ALA A 17 -18.36 -7.61 -27.46
N ALA A 18 -18.45 -8.63 -28.34
CA ALA A 18 -18.06 -10.00 -28.02
C ALA A 18 -16.54 -10.15 -27.86
N GLU A 19 -15.75 -9.51 -28.73
CA GLU A 19 -14.28 -9.50 -28.62
C GLU A 19 -13.82 -8.77 -27.36
N VAL A 20 -14.42 -7.64 -27.02
CA VAL A 20 -14.12 -6.89 -25.79
C VAL A 20 -14.40 -7.75 -24.54
N ALA A 21 -15.53 -8.47 -24.51
CA ALA A 21 -15.85 -9.37 -23.40
C ALA A 21 -14.82 -10.50 -23.25
N ALA A 22 -14.44 -11.15 -24.36
CA ALA A 22 -13.44 -12.21 -24.36
C ALA A 22 -12.05 -11.72 -23.90
N LEU A 23 -11.63 -10.52 -24.35
CA LEU A 23 -10.37 -9.90 -23.93
C LEU A 23 -10.39 -9.52 -22.44
N THR A 24 -11.53 -9.06 -21.95
CA THR A 24 -11.71 -8.73 -20.52
C THR A 24 -11.64 -9.99 -19.66
N GLU A 25 -12.30 -11.09 -20.05
CA GLU A 25 -12.24 -12.37 -19.34
C GLU A 25 -10.84 -12.98 -19.34
N SER A 26 -10.08 -12.81 -20.43
CA SER A 26 -8.69 -13.27 -20.53
C SER A 26 -7.69 -12.36 -19.78
N GLY A 27 -8.17 -11.27 -19.15
CA GLY A 27 -7.34 -10.33 -18.40
C GLY A 27 -6.51 -9.38 -19.27
N GLN A 28 -6.79 -9.28 -20.58
CA GLN A 28 -6.14 -8.37 -21.52
C GLN A 28 -6.79 -6.97 -21.48
N VAL A 29 -6.96 -6.46 -20.29
CA VAL A 29 -7.58 -5.18 -19.97
C VAL A 29 -6.61 -4.28 -19.21
N ASN A 30 -6.71 -2.98 -19.38
CA ASN A 30 -5.83 -1.99 -18.74
C ASN A 30 -6.13 -1.79 -17.24
N ALA A 31 -6.64 -2.82 -16.59
CA ALA A 31 -6.83 -2.84 -15.15
C ALA A 31 -5.50 -3.09 -14.45
N VAL A 32 -4.83 -2.03 -14.04
CA VAL A 32 -3.71 -2.15 -13.09
C VAL A 32 -4.32 -2.34 -11.71
N LYS A 33 -4.20 -3.56 -11.14
CA LYS A 33 -4.46 -3.75 -9.71
C LYS A 33 -3.49 -2.82 -8.98
N SER A 34 -3.99 -1.68 -8.54
CA SER A 34 -3.20 -0.77 -7.71
C SER A 34 -2.89 -1.51 -6.40
N SER A 35 -1.74 -2.18 -6.36
CA SER A 35 -1.21 -2.86 -5.17
C SER A 35 -0.84 -1.88 -4.04
N THR A 36 -1.13 -0.59 -4.23
CA THR A 36 -0.79 0.50 -3.32
C THR A 36 -1.80 0.70 -2.20
N SER A 37 -3.00 0.16 -2.32
CA SER A 37 -4.03 0.32 -1.30
C SER A 37 -4.11 -0.95 -0.45
N ARG A 38 -3.57 -0.90 0.79
CA ARG A 38 -3.74 -1.97 1.77
C ARG A 38 -5.21 -2.28 1.98
N SER A 39 -5.56 -3.57 2.13
CA SER A 39 -6.93 -3.94 2.47
C SER A 39 -7.27 -3.49 3.90
N PHE A 40 -8.57 -3.34 4.20
CA PHE A 40 -9.00 -3.04 5.57
C PHE A 40 -8.47 -4.08 6.58
N ALA A 41 -8.50 -5.37 6.19
CA ALA A 41 -7.99 -6.45 7.02
C ALA A 41 -6.49 -6.33 7.30
N ASP A 42 -5.69 -5.91 6.30
CA ASP A 42 -4.26 -5.69 6.46
C ASP A 42 -3.97 -4.53 7.40
N ILE A 43 -4.76 -3.45 7.31
CA ILE A 43 -4.67 -2.30 8.21
C ILE A 43 -4.95 -2.73 9.66
N VAL A 44 -6.06 -3.42 9.89
CA VAL A 44 -6.42 -3.92 11.22
C VAL A 44 -5.34 -4.85 11.76
N ARG A 45 -4.89 -5.81 10.96
CA ARG A 45 -3.85 -6.77 11.36
C ARG A 45 -2.53 -6.08 11.71
N ALA A 46 -2.11 -5.10 10.91
CA ALA A 46 -0.87 -4.36 11.15
C ALA A 46 -0.91 -3.52 12.43
N ASN A 47 -2.08 -2.99 12.80
CA ASN A 47 -2.25 -2.17 14.01
C ASN A 47 -2.52 -3.01 15.27
N VAL A 48 -3.17 -4.17 15.15
CA VAL A 48 -3.46 -5.07 16.29
C VAL A 48 -2.22 -5.87 16.68
N PHE A 49 -1.55 -6.51 15.72
CA PHE A 49 -0.42 -7.42 15.97
C PHE A 49 0.92 -6.68 15.94
N THR A 50 1.07 -5.68 16.77
CA THR A 50 2.36 -5.00 16.99
C THR A 50 3.11 -5.63 18.15
N LEU A 51 4.45 -5.52 18.15
CA LEU A 51 5.28 -5.95 19.28
C LEU A 51 4.86 -5.28 20.58
N PHE A 52 4.55 -3.98 20.51
CA PHE A 52 4.08 -3.20 21.65
C PHE A 52 2.78 -3.77 22.23
N ASN A 53 1.76 -3.97 21.41
CA ASN A 53 0.48 -4.54 21.86
C ASN A 53 0.67 -5.94 22.45
N GLY A 54 1.58 -6.74 21.90
CA GLY A 54 1.92 -8.06 22.43
C GLY A 54 2.51 -8.01 23.84
N ILE A 55 3.43 -7.08 24.10
CA ILE A 55 4.06 -6.88 25.42
C ILE A 55 3.02 -6.40 26.43
N VAL A 56 2.26 -5.37 26.08
CA VAL A 56 1.24 -4.80 27.00
C VAL A 56 0.13 -5.82 27.26
N PHE A 57 -0.27 -6.61 26.26
CA PHE A 57 -1.22 -7.70 26.44
C PHE A 57 -0.71 -8.79 27.38
N ALA A 58 0.54 -9.23 27.19
CA ALA A 58 1.17 -10.20 28.09
C ALA A 58 1.26 -9.68 29.53
N ALA A 59 1.63 -8.40 29.70
CA ALA A 59 1.67 -7.72 30.98
C ALA A 59 0.27 -7.64 31.64
N MET A 60 -0.76 -7.31 30.85
CA MET A 60 -2.14 -7.28 31.31
C MET A 60 -2.61 -8.67 31.79
N VAL A 61 -2.34 -9.72 31.02
CA VAL A 61 -2.69 -11.10 31.40
C VAL A 61 -1.96 -11.49 32.69
N MET A 62 -0.70 -11.13 32.84
CA MET A 62 0.09 -11.39 34.05
C MET A 62 -0.54 -10.74 35.29
N VAL A 63 -0.99 -9.49 35.17
CA VAL A 63 -1.68 -8.78 36.26
C VAL A 63 -3.05 -9.39 36.57
N LEU A 64 -3.82 -9.79 35.53
CA LEU A 64 -5.12 -10.45 35.73
C LEU A 64 -4.98 -11.77 36.48
N VAL A 65 -3.94 -12.55 36.22
CA VAL A 65 -3.65 -13.81 36.93
C VAL A 65 -3.41 -13.54 38.43
N THR A 66 -2.89 -12.37 38.83
CA THR A 66 -2.77 -12.00 40.26
C THR A 66 -4.10 -11.67 40.94
N GLY A 67 -5.20 -11.55 40.15
CA GLY A 67 -6.52 -11.15 40.63
C GLY A 67 -6.72 -9.63 40.74
N SER A 68 -5.74 -8.83 40.32
CA SER A 68 -5.78 -7.35 40.43
C SER A 68 -6.38 -6.74 39.14
N TRP A 69 -7.69 -6.90 38.95
CA TRP A 69 -8.38 -6.38 37.75
C TRP A 69 -8.27 -4.86 37.59
N ARG A 70 -8.18 -4.11 38.72
CA ARG A 70 -8.04 -2.65 38.70
C ARG A 70 -6.69 -2.23 38.13
N ASP A 71 -5.66 -2.97 38.43
CA ASP A 71 -4.31 -2.69 37.95
C ASP A 71 -4.13 -3.11 36.50
N ALA A 72 -5.00 -3.96 35.96
CA ALA A 72 -5.02 -4.38 34.55
C ALA A 72 -5.63 -3.31 33.61
N VAL A 73 -6.21 -2.23 34.13
CA VAL A 73 -6.87 -1.15 33.35
C VAL A 73 -5.91 -0.47 32.36
N PHE A 74 -4.59 -0.48 32.64
CA PHE A 74 -3.59 0.03 31.68
C PHE A 74 -3.69 -0.69 30.31
N GLY A 75 -4.16 -1.93 30.28
CA GLY A 75 -4.39 -2.66 29.02
C GLY A 75 -5.38 -1.99 28.07
N LEU A 76 -6.23 -1.07 28.56
CA LEU A 76 -7.12 -0.26 27.70
C LEU A 76 -6.33 0.64 26.75
N VAL A 77 -5.09 0.98 27.06
CA VAL A 77 -4.18 1.72 26.17
C VAL A 77 -4.02 0.99 24.82
N ILE A 78 -4.01 -0.35 24.80
CA ILE A 78 -3.96 -1.13 23.56
C ILE A 78 -5.14 -0.76 22.66
N LEU A 79 -6.35 -0.71 23.21
CA LEU A 79 -7.56 -0.41 22.43
C LEU A 79 -7.52 1.01 21.89
N ILE A 80 -7.08 1.97 22.69
CA ILE A 80 -6.97 3.38 22.30
C ILE A 80 -5.92 3.54 21.20
N ASN A 81 -4.72 3.03 21.39
CA ASN A 81 -3.64 3.12 20.40
C ASN A 81 -3.97 2.41 19.10
N THR A 82 -4.52 1.19 19.18
CA THR A 82 -4.98 0.45 17.99
C THR A 82 -6.09 1.21 17.27
N GLY A 83 -7.05 1.77 18.00
CA GLY A 83 -8.12 2.58 17.42
C GLY A 83 -7.61 3.82 16.71
N ILE A 84 -6.68 4.57 17.33
CA ILE A 84 -6.05 5.74 16.71
C ILE A 84 -5.30 5.34 15.45
N GLY A 85 -4.48 4.29 15.49
CA GLY A 85 -3.72 3.80 14.34
C GLY A 85 -4.64 3.42 13.17
N ILE A 86 -5.67 2.62 13.42
CA ILE A 86 -6.64 2.23 12.40
C ILE A 86 -7.35 3.46 11.80
N VAL A 87 -7.84 4.39 12.62
CA VAL A 87 -8.54 5.59 12.14
C VAL A 87 -7.62 6.46 11.30
N THR A 88 -6.36 6.65 11.72
CA THR A 88 -5.38 7.47 11.00
C THR A 88 -5.04 6.85 9.65
N GLU A 89 -4.77 5.54 9.60
CA GLU A 89 -4.44 4.84 8.36
C GLU A 89 -5.64 4.78 7.40
N LEU A 90 -6.87 4.63 7.91
CA LEU A 90 -8.09 4.70 7.10
C LEU A 90 -8.35 6.10 6.54
N LYS A 91 -8.07 7.15 7.30
CA LYS A 91 -8.15 8.54 6.78
C LYS A 91 -7.13 8.76 5.66
N ALA A 92 -5.88 8.34 5.87
CA ALA A 92 -4.85 8.44 4.85
C ALA A 92 -5.24 7.69 3.58
N LYS A 93 -5.71 6.43 3.72
CA LYS A 93 -6.21 5.64 2.60
C LYS A 93 -7.34 6.36 1.84
N ARG A 94 -8.37 6.82 2.54
CA ARG A 94 -9.50 7.53 1.90
C ARG A 94 -9.07 8.78 1.16
N THR A 95 -8.07 9.50 1.68
CA THR A 95 -7.53 10.69 1.00
C THR A 95 -6.79 10.30 -0.27
N LEU A 96 -5.97 9.24 -0.25
CA LEU A 96 -5.27 8.73 -1.43
C LEU A 96 -6.25 8.18 -2.48
N ASP A 97 -7.27 7.43 -2.04
CA ASP A 97 -8.30 6.89 -2.94
C ASP A 97 -9.08 8.03 -3.65
N LYS A 98 -9.39 9.14 -2.95
CA LYS A 98 -10.01 10.32 -3.56
C LYS A 98 -9.12 10.99 -4.60
N LEU A 99 -7.81 11.06 -4.37
CA LEU A 99 -6.87 11.62 -5.33
C LEU A 99 -6.74 10.74 -6.59
N SER A 100 -6.82 9.43 -6.45
CA SER A 100 -6.77 8.50 -7.59
C SER A 100 -8.00 8.61 -8.50
N ILE A 101 -9.18 8.93 -7.94
CA ILE A 101 -10.41 9.17 -8.72
C ILE A 101 -10.29 10.45 -9.57
N LEU A 102 -9.57 11.47 -9.12
CA LEU A 102 -9.37 12.71 -9.87
C LEU A 102 -8.48 12.54 -11.12
N VAL A 103 -7.71 11.46 -11.20
CA VAL A 103 -6.85 11.12 -12.34
C VAL A 103 -7.52 10.13 -13.30
N ALA A 104 -8.65 9.55 -12.92
CA ALA A 104 -9.42 8.64 -13.76
C ALA A 104 -10.17 9.44 -14.82
N SER A 105 -9.62 9.46 -16.05
CA SER A 105 -10.27 10.03 -17.22
C SER A 105 -10.93 8.94 -18.06
N ASP A 106 -12.06 9.26 -18.67
CA ASP A 106 -12.67 8.42 -19.71
C ASP A 106 -12.05 8.78 -21.07
N TYR A 107 -11.87 7.76 -21.89
CA TYR A 107 -11.25 7.88 -23.20
C TYR A 107 -12.25 7.53 -24.29
N LEU A 108 -12.18 8.23 -25.42
CA LEU A 108 -13.02 7.98 -26.57
C LEU A 108 -12.44 6.78 -27.34
N VAL A 109 -13.15 5.67 -27.35
CA VAL A 109 -12.73 4.41 -27.99
C VAL A 109 -13.72 4.02 -29.08
N ARG A 110 -13.22 3.59 -30.23
CA ARG A 110 -14.03 3.10 -31.34
C ARG A 110 -14.31 1.61 -31.20
N ARG A 111 -15.59 1.27 -30.96
CA ARG A 111 -16.10 -0.10 -30.88
C ARG A 111 -17.35 -0.25 -31.73
N ASP A 112 -17.52 -1.34 -32.46
CA ASP A 112 -18.65 -1.57 -33.36
C ASP A 112 -18.94 -0.40 -34.34
N GLY A 113 -17.89 0.30 -34.79
CA GLY A 113 -18.00 1.47 -35.69
C GLY A 113 -18.50 2.74 -35.03
N LYS A 114 -18.64 2.78 -33.69
CA LYS A 114 -19.07 3.94 -32.90
C LYS A 114 -17.99 4.37 -31.93
N ASP A 115 -17.86 5.66 -31.75
CA ASP A 115 -16.98 6.21 -30.73
C ASP A 115 -17.75 6.28 -29.40
N VAL A 116 -17.26 5.59 -28.37
CA VAL A 116 -17.86 5.48 -27.03
C VAL A 116 -16.86 5.89 -25.97
N GLU A 117 -17.33 6.52 -24.90
CA GLU A 117 -16.49 6.84 -23.75
C GLU A 117 -16.29 5.60 -22.89
N VAL A 118 -15.03 5.27 -22.59
CA VAL A 118 -14.62 4.08 -21.84
C VAL A 118 -13.63 4.51 -20.74
N PRO A 119 -13.85 4.10 -19.48
CA PRO A 119 -12.90 4.32 -18.41
C PRO A 119 -11.53 3.72 -18.76
N HIS A 120 -10.44 4.38 -18.34
CA HIS A 120 -9.07 3.94 -18.63
C HIS A 120 -8.78 2.48 -18.25
N ASN A 121 -9.44 1.98 -17.21
CA ASN A 121 -9.29 0.61 -16.70
C ASN A 121 -10.13 -0.44 -17.42
N GLU A 122 -10.98 -0.02 -18.37
CA GLU A 122 -11.79 -0.89 -19.23
C GLU A 122 -11.30 -0.92 -20.68
N ILE A 123 -10.21 -0.22 -20.98
CA ILE A 123 -9.53 -0.30 -22.29
C ILE A 123 -8.91 -1.69 -22.42
N VAL A 124 -9.12 -2.33 -23.59
CA VAL A 124 -8.60 -3.68 -23.88
C VAL A 124 -7.53 -3.66 -24.96
N LEU A 125 -6.75 -4.73 -25.03
CA LEU A 125 -5.76 -4.92 -26.10
C LEU A 125 -6.44 -4.89 -27.47
N GLY A 126 -5.89 -4.10 -28.42
CA GLY A 126 -6.43 -3.95 -29.76
C GLY A 126 -7.52 -2.88 -29.90
N ASP A 127 -7.95 -2.22 -28.84
CA ASP A 127 -8.88 -1.09 -28.95
C ASP A 127 -8.33 0.01 -29.86
N LEU A 128 -9.22 0.62 -30.66
CA LEU A 128 -8.94 1.86 -31.39
C LEU A 128 -9.37 3.05 -30.53
N MET A 129 -8.41 3.83 -30.10
CA MET A 129 -8.61 4.90 -29.12
C MET A 129 -8.20 6.25 -29.71
N TRP A 130 -8.94 7.30 -29.38
CA TRP A 130 -8.57 8.67 -29.66
C TRP A 130 -7.70 9.21 -28.52
N ILE A 131 -6.59 9.85 -28.90
CA ILE A 131 -5.77 10.65 -28.01
C ILE A 131 -5.88 12.11 -28.45
N ARG A 132 -6.31 12.98 -27.56
CA ARG A 132 -6.55 14.42 -27.80
C ARG A 132 -5.62 15.25 -26.96
N SER A 133 -5.37 16.49 -27.38
CA SER A 133 -4.58 17.46 -26.63
C SER A 133 -5.06 17.61 -25.18
N GLY A 134 -4.13 17.55 -24.22
CA GLY A 134 -4.40 17.59 -22.79
C GLY A 134 -4.61 16.20 -22.15
N GLU A 135 -4.79 15.14 -22.94
CA GLU A 135 -4.98 13.78 -22.43
C GLU A 135 -3.64 13.09 -22.19
N GLN A 136 -3.60 12.26 -21.15
CA GLN A 136 -2.50 11.35 -20.92
C GLN A 136 -2.76 10.04 -21.65
N VAL A 137 -1.76 9.45 -22.26
CA VAL A 137 -1.84 8.15 -22.93
C VAL A 137 -2.07 7.05 -21.85
N PRO A 138 -3.21 6.33 -21.86
CA PRO A 138 -3.57 5.40 -20.77
C PRO A 138 -2.92 4.01 -20.92
N ALA A 139 -2.58 3.60 -22.15
CA ALA A 139 -2.01 2.31 -22.49
C ALA A 139 -1.02 2.48 -23.64
N ASP A 140 -0.08 1.56 -23.82
CA ASP A 140 0.82 1.63 -24.97
C ASP A 140 0.05 1.34 -26.25
N ALA A 141 0.36 2.11 -27.29
CA ALA A 141 -0.38 2.02 -28.54
C ALA A 141 0.49 2.39 -29.72
N GLN A 142 0.04 2.03 -30.92
CA GLN A 142 0.64 2.46 -32.19
C GLN A 142 -0.31 3.41 -32.91
N ILE A 143 0.23 4.47 -33.50
CA ILE A 143 -0.54 5.47 -34.23
C ILE A 143 -1.02 4.91 -35.56
N VAL A 144 -2.33 4.88 -35.74
CA VAL A 144 -3.00 4.51 -36.99
C VAL A 144 -3.16 5.72 -37.89
N ARG A 145 -3.58 6.87 -37.34
CA ARG A 145 -3.69 8.16 -38.03
C ARG A 145 -3.36 9.30 -37.07
N THR A 146 -2.72 10.33 -37.55
CA THR A 146 -2.35 11.50 -36.75
C THR A 146 -2.78 12.82 -37.41
N TRP A 147 -3.18 13.78 -36.60
CA TRP A 147 -3.44 15.18 -36.95
C TRP A 147 -2.55 16.08 -36.11
N GLY A 148 -1.22 15.95 -36.34
CA GLY A 148 -0.22 16.77 -35.70
C GLY A 148 -0.03 16.49 -34.20
N LEU A 149 -0.11 15.23 -33.79
CA LEU A 149 0.10 14.85 -32.39
C LEU A 149 1.53 15.14 -31.95
N GLU A 150 1.66 15.86 -30.85
CA GLU A 150 2.92 16.08 -30.13
C GLU A 150 2.76 15.59 -28.70
N LEU A 151 3.69 14.75 -28.25
CA LEU A 151 3.69 14.13 -26.92
C LEU A 151 4.83 14.69 -26.07
N ASP A 152 4.54 14.95 -24.81
CA ASP A 152 5.52 15.11 -23.75
C ASP A 152 5.78 13.74 -23.12
N GLU A 153 7.00 13.23 -23.31
CA GLU A 153 7.46 11.94 -22.78
C GLU A 153 8.40 12.12 -21.57
N SER A 154 8.45 13.31 -20.97
CA SER A 154 9.36 13.65 -19.88
C SER A 154 9.21 12.76 -18.64
N MET A 155 8.00 12.29 -18.36
CA MET A 155 7.73 11.35 -17.26
C MET A 155 8.39 9.97 -17.47
N LEU A 156 8.68 9.60 -18.72
CA LEU A 156 9.26 8.32 -19.10
C LEU A 156 10.76 8.41 -19.34
N THR A 157 11.21 9.47 -20.01
CA THR A 157 12.60 9.65 -20.46
C THR A 157 13.40 10.59 -19.55
N GLY A 158 12.74 11.45 -18.79
CA GLY A 158 13.35 12.54 -18.03
C GLY A 158 13.72 13.77 -18.88
N GLU A 159 13.46 13.75 -20.19
CA GLU A 159 13.78 14.85 -21.10
C GLU A 159 12.54 15.71 -21.37
N SER A 160 12.59 16.99 -21.06
CA SER A 160 11.47 17.96 -21.24
C SER A 160 11.31 18.42 -22.71
N ARG A 161 11.38 17.50 -23.68
CA ARG A 161 11.17 17.83 -25.08
C ARG A 161 9.89 17.17 -25.58
N THR A 162 9.03 17.98 -26.24
CA THR A 162 7.90 17.44 -26.98
C THR A 162 8.40 16.73 -28.23
N VAL A 163 7.82 15.56 -28.49
CA VAL A 163 8.14 14.72 -29.64
C VAL A 163 6.94 14.68 -30.57
N ARG A 164 7.14 15.09 -31.83
CA ARG A 164 6.12 14.96 -32.86
C ARG A 164 6.04 13.52 -33.31
N LYS A 165 4.83 12.99 -33.38
CA LYS A 165 4.53 11.60 -33.72
C LYS A 165 3.88 11.48 -35.10
N ASN A 166 4.29 10.46 -35.85
CA ASN A 166 3.80 10.14 -37.18
C ASN A 166 2.97 8.84 -37.16
N GLU A 167 2.29 8.57 -38.26
CA GLU A 167 1.59 7.28 -38.46
C GLU A 167 2.58 6.12 -38.41
N GLY A 168 2.26 5.07 -37.66
CA GLY A 168 3.10 3.92 -37.42
C GLY A 168 4.05 4.04 -36.22
N ASP A 169 4.20 5.23 -35.63
CA ASP A 169 5.02 5.41 -34.43
C ASP A 169 4.33 4.80 -33.19
N ASP A 170 5.16 4.29 -32.28
CA ASP A 170 4.69 3.83 -30.97
C ASP A 170 4.56 5.01 -29.99
N ILE A 171 3.53 4.94 -29.15
CA ILE A 171 3.31 5.84 -28.04
C ILE A 171 3.16 5.02 -26.74
N TYR A 172 3.63 5.57 -25.64
CA TYR A 172 3.72 4.85 -24.38
C TYR A 172 2.81 5.45 -23.31
N SER A 173 2.24 4.56 -22.50
CA SER A 173 1.43 4.96 -21.34
C SER A 173 2.22 5.90 -20.42
N GLY A 174 1.55 6.94 -19.93
CA GLY A 174 2.19 7.97 -19.10
C GLY A 174 2.67 9.20 -19.86
N SER A 175 2.81 9.17 -21.19
CA SER A 175 3.05 10.36 -22.01
C SER A 175 1.82 11.25 -22.03
N THR A 176 1.99 12.56 -22.23
CA THR A 176 0.89 13.53 -22.28
C THR A 176 0.82 14.19 -23.65
N ALA A 177 -0.37 14.23 -24.26
CA ALA A 177 -0.58 14.91 -25.52
C ALA A 177 -0.60 16.43 -25.27
N VAL A 178 0.40 17.13 -25.85
CA VAL A 178 0.53 18.60 -25.71
C VAL A 178 -0.29 19.30 -26.77
N SER A 179 -0.27 18.79 -28.01
CA SER A 179 -1.01 19.36 -29.13
C SER A 179 -1.46 18.27 -30.11
N GLY A 180 -2.43 18.60 -30.97
CA GLY A 180 -2.96 17.70 -32.01
C GLY A 180 -3.85 16.58 -31.44
N MET A 181 -4.11 15.60 -32.32
CA MET A 181 -4.85 14.39 -31.97
C MET A 181 -4.38 13.21 -32.82
N ALA A 182 -4.65 11.98 -32.34
CA ALA A 182 -4.41 10.78 -33.11
C ALA A 182 -5.45 9.69 -32.81
N LEU A 183 -5.69 8.82 -33.80
CA LEU A 183 -6.32 7.54 -33.62
C LEU A 183 -5.22 6.50 -33.47
N VAL A 184 -5.25 5.76 -32.36
CA VAL A 184 -4.20 4.81 -32.02
C VAL A 184 -4.78 3.44 -31.74
N LYS A 185 -4.02 2.38 -32.01
CA LYS A 185 -4.37 1.00 -31.70
C LYS A 185 -3.58 0.55 -30.47
N VAL A 186 -4.28 0.13 -29.43
CA VAL A 186 -3.68 -0.35 -28.18
C VAL A 186 -2.91 -1.65 -28.43
N ASN A 187 -1.63 -1.67 -28.09
CA ASN A 187 -0.72 -2.81 -28.28
C ASN A 187 -0.18 -3.43 -26.98
N ALA A 188 -0.29 -2.72 -25.82
CA ALA A 188 -0.02 -3.31 -24.51
C ALA A 188 -0.87 -2.63 -23.42
N VAL A 189 -1.36 -3.44 -22.48
CA VAL A 189 -2.27 -3.01 -21.39
C VAL A 189 -1.80 -3.49 -20.02
N GLY A 190 -2.20 -2.78 -18.99
CA GLY A 190 -2.01 -3.17 -17.59
C GLY A 190 -0.54 -3.37 -17.21
N ALA A 191 -0.21 -4.55 -16.69
CA ALA A 191 1.15 -4.86 -16.24
C ALA A 191 2.19 -4.98 -17.37
N HIS A 192 1.73 -5.10 -18.61
CA HIS A 192 2.59 -5.23 -19.80
C HIS A 192 2.92 -3.88 -20.43
N SER A 193 2.29 -2.78 -19.97
CA SER A 193 2.60 -1.44 -20.47
C SER A 193 4.02 -1.02 -20.09
N TYR A 194 4.62 -0.15 -20.90
CA TYR A 194 5.97 0.37 -20.70
C TYR A 194 6.12 1.07 -19.35
N ALA A 195 5.17 1.93 -18.96
CA ALA A 195 5.17 2.59 -17.66
C ALA A 195 5.07 1.59 -16.49
N ALA A 196 4.30 0.51 -16.64
CA ALA A 196 4.22 -0.54 -15.62
C ALA A 196 5.54 -1.30 -15.49
N THR A 197 6.22 -1.61 -16.60
CA THR A 197 7.53 -2.29 -16.59
C THR A 197 8.62 -1.41 -15.98
N LEU A 198 8.66 -0.11 -16.31
CA LEU A 198 9.56 0.86 -15.66
C LEU A 198 9.32 0.95 -14.15
N THR A 199 8.04 1.05 -13.76
CA THR A 199 7.66 1.09 -12.34
C THR A 199 8.03 -0.20 -11.62
N ALA A 200 7.87 -1.36 -12.25
CA ALA A 200 8.28 -2.65 -11.69
C ALA A 200 9.80 -2.72 -11.50
N GLN A 201 10.58 -2.27 -12.48
CA GLN A 201 12.04 -2.17 -12.38
C GLN A 201 12.48 -1.19 -11.28
N ALA A 202 11.81 -0.05 -11.15
CA ALA A 202 12.07 0.91 -10.08
C ALA A 202 11.69 0.36 -8.68
N LYS A 203 10.65 -0.49 -8.59
CA LYS A 203 10.25 -1.17 -7.34
C LYS A 203 11.22 -2.25 -6.88
N VAL A 204 12.03 -2.83 -7.77
CA VAL A 204 13.15 -3.72 -7.41
C VAL A 204 14.23 -2.94 -6.66
N TYR A 205 14.29 -1.62 -6.84
CA TYR A 205 15.08 -0.75 -6.00
C TYR A 205 14.43 -0.70 -4.61
N LYS A 206 14.97 -1.53 -3.69
CA LYS A 206 14.68 -1.68 -2.26
C LYS A 206 13.71 -0.61 -1.73
N LYS A 207 12.55 -1.07 -1.23
CA LYS A 207 11.74 -0.31 -0.29
C LYS A 207 12.67 0.26 0.79
N THR A 208 13.06 1.50 0.66
CA THR A 208 13.88 2.19 1.67
C THR A 208 12.96 2.36 2.87
N VAL A 209 13.02 1.36 3.78
CA VAL A 209 12.47 1.56 5.13
C VAL A 209 13.22 2.78 5.63
N SER A 210 12.51 3.85 5.90
CA SER A 210 13.08 5.10 6.41
C SER A 210 14.09 4.74 7.49
N ASP A 211 15.31 5.28 7.43
CA ASP A 211 16.35 5.00 8.43
C ASP A 211 15.87 5.39 9.82
N LEU A 212 14.94 6.34 9.91
CA LEU A 212 14.21 6.69 11.12
C LEU A 212 13.41 5.49 11.67
N ASN A 213 12.61 4.81 10.83
CA ASN A 213 11.83 3.64 11.24
C ASN A 213 12.72 2.46 11.63
N LYS A 214 13.87 2.29 10.97
CA LYS A 214 14.87 1.28 11.40
C LYS A 214 15.47 1.63 12.76
N GLY A 215 15.82 2.90 12.97
CA GLY A 215 16.34 3.40 14.24
C GLY A 215 15.35 3.17 15.38
N ILE A 216 14.09 3.56 15.20
CA ILE A 216 13.03 3.40 16.18
C ILE A 216 12.76 1.93 16.48
N ASN A 217 12.66 1.06 15.47
CA ASN A 217 12.50 -0.38 15.66
C ASN A 217 13.68 -1.02 16.38
N THR A 218 14.90 -0.52 16.16
CA THR A 218 16.10 -0.99 16.86
C THR A 218 16.05 -0.59 18.33
N ILE A 219 15.67 0.65 18.62
CA ILE A 219 15.48 1.15 20.00
C ILE A 219 14.39 0.32 20.70
N LEU A 220 13.24 0.09 20.06
CA LEU A 220 12.16 -0.71 20.63
C LEU A 220 12.59 -2.15 20.93
N LYS A 221 13.34 -2.79 20.02
CA LYS A 221 13.90 -4.13 20.25
C LYS A 221 14.89 -4.14 21.41
N PHE A 222 15.77 -3.15 21.48
CA PHE A 222 16.73 -3.01 22.57
C PHE A 222 16.02 -2.79 23.92
N MET A 223 15.04 -1.90 23.96
CA MET A 223 14.23 -1.67 25.15
C MET A 223 13.48 -2.93 25.58
N THR A 224 12.88 -3.67 24.66
CA THR A 224 12.22 -4.95 24.94
C THR A 224 13.19 -5.96 25.55
N PHE A 225 14.40 -6.06 24.98
CA PHE A 225 15.43 -6.95 25.50
C PHE A 225 15.90 -6.55 26.91
N LEU A 226 15.96 -5.25 27.22
CA LEU A 226 16.31 -4.74 28.54
C LEU A 226 15.19 -4.93 29.56
N VAL A 227 13.95 -4.72 29.14
CA VAL A 227 12.76 -4.74 30.00
C VAL A 227 12.49 -6.13 30.58
N VAL A 228 12.65 -7.21 29.80
CA VAL A 228 12.39 -8.58 30.26
C VAL A 228 13.28 -8.98 31.44
N PRO A 229 14.63 -8.88 31.38
CA PRO A 229 15.47 -9.21 32.51
C PRO A 229 15.25 -8.28 33.71
N LEU A 230 14.94 -7.01 33.47
CA LEU A 230 14.63 -6.07 34.55
C LEU A 230 13.35 -6.45 35.30
N CYS A 231 12.32 -6.89 34.59
CA CYS A 231 11.09 -7.39 35.18
C CYS A 231 11.35 -8.61 36.08
N VAL A 232 12.15 -9.57 35.59
CA VAL A 232 12.56 -10.75 36.38
C VAL A 232 13.34 -10.32 37.64
N LEU A 233 14.25 -9.37 37.49
CA LEU A 233 15.07 -8.87 38.59
C LEU A 233 14.24 -8.12 39.64
N LEU A 234 13.24 -7.35 39.22
CA LEU A 234 12.30 -6.66 40.12
C LEU A 234 11.44 -7.65 40.90
N ILE A 235 10.90 -8.67 40.26
CA ILE A 235 10.12 -9.72 40.91
C ILE A 235 11.01 -10.47 41.89
N TRP A 236 12.21 -10.86 41.51
CA TRP A 236 13.16 -11.57 42.34
C TRP A 236 13.56 -10.72 43.58
N SER A 237 13.88 -9.45 43.38
CA SER A 237 14.23 -8.52 44.44
C SER A 237 13.09 -8.33 45.44
N GLN A 238 11.86 -8.15 44.96
CA GLN A 238 10.69 -7.98 45.84
C GLN A 238 10.37 -9.26 46.61
N VAL A 239 10.45 -10.41 46.01
CA VAL A 239 10.25 -11.70 46.69
C VAL A 239 11.32 -11.93 47.77
N HIS A 240 12.58 -11.57 47.49
CA HIS A 240 13.67 -11.66 48.49
C HIS A 240 13.47 -10.71 49.65
N ALA A 241 13.00 -9.49 49.40
CA ALA A 241 12.73 -8.49 50.45
C ALA A 241 11.64 -8.94 51.44
N VAL A 242 10.75 -9.83 51.00
CA VAL A 242 9.66 -10.38 51.82
C VAL A 242 10.06 -11.62 52.62
N GLY A 243 11.23 -12.17 52.38
CA GLY A 243 11.73 -13.37 53.04
C GLY A 243 11.79 -14.63 52.21
N GLY A 244 11.67 -14.48 50.87
CA GLY A 244 11.79 -15.58 49.88
C GLY A 244 10.46 -16.08 49.35
N TRP A 245 10.53 -17.03 48.39
CA TRP A 245 9.38 -17.54 47.66
C TRP A 245 8.33 -18.19 48.56
N ASP A 246 8.75 -18.91 49.58
CA ASP A 246 7.81 -19.63 50.47
C ASP A 246 6.92 -18.63 51.23
N VAL A 247 7.51 -17.54 51.72
CA VAL A 247 6.80 -16.47 52.41
C VAL A 247 5.94 -15.66 51.46
N ALA A 248 6.49 -15.32 50.30
CA ALA A 248 5.75 -14.55 49.26
C ALA A 248 4.51 -15.29 48.77
N VAL A 249 4.58 -16.60 48.57
CA VAL A 249 3.45 -17.43 48.12
C VAL A 249 2.44 -17.61 49.25
N SER A 250 2.87 -17.98 50.48
CA SER A 250 1.97 -18.22 51.60
C SER A 250 1.22 -16.97 52.06
N THR A 251 1.86 -15.78 51.97
CA THR A 251 1.24 -14.47 52.32
C THR A 251 0.52 -13.81 51.15
N GLY A 252 0.63 -14.34 49.91
CA GLY A 252 0.08 -13.73 48.72
C GLY A 252 0.83 -12.50 48.19
N GLN A 253 1.97 -12.14 48.77
CA GLN A 253 2.74 -10.93 48.41
C GLN A 253 3.43 -11.02 47.06
N TRP A 254 3.58 -12.23 46.49
CA TRP A 254 4.02 -12.41 45.12
C TRP A 254 3.16 -11.66 44.08
N ARG A 255 1.86 -11.47 44.38
CA ARG A 255 0.94 -10.71 43.56
C ARG A 255 1.35 -9.23 43.45
N SER A 256 1.63 -8.60 44.58
CA SER A 256 2.13 -7.22 44.63
C SER A 256 3.48 -7.07 43.95
N ALA A 257 4.37 -8.07 44.06
CA ALA A 257 5.65 -8.06 43.38
C ALA A 257 5.48 -8.07 41.86
N VAL A 258 4.57 -8.90 41.32
CA VAL A 258 4.27 -8.95 39.92
C VAL A 258 3.63 -7.65 39.42
N VAL A 259 2.64 -7.11 40.12
CA VAL A 259 1.97 -5.86 39.74
C VAL A 259 2.97 -4.69 39.71
N SER A 260 3.84 -4.58 40.71
CA SER A 260 4.86 -3.52 40.77
C SER A 260 5.90 -3.66 39.64
N ALA A 261 6.33 -4.87 39.34
CA ALA A 261 7.26 -5.11 38.24
C ALA A 261 6.62 -4.75 36.87
N VAL A 262 5.37 -5.14 36.65
CA VAL A 262 4.63 -4.80 35.43
C VAL A 262 4.43 -3.28 35.31
N ALA A 263 4.07 -2.59 36.40
CA ALA A 263 3.92 -1.15 36.42
C ALA A 263 5.24 -0.42 36.07
N GLY A 264 6.38 -0.90 36.60
CA GLY A 264 7.70 -0.40 36.24
C GLY A 264 8.05 -0.60 34.76
N VAL A 265 7.73 -1.76 34.21
CA VAL A 265 7.95 -2.11 32.81
C VAL A 265 7.10 -1.24 31.86
N VAL A 266 5.81 -1.11 32.16
CA VAL A 266 4.89 -0.29 31.33
C VAL A 266 5.31 1.18 31.33
N GLY A 267 5.75 1.71 32.49
CA GLY A 267 6.24 3.08 32.61
C GLY A 267 7.58 3.36 31.88
N MET A 268 8.35 2.31 31.55
CA MET A 268 9.60 2.44 30.77
C MET A 268 9.41 2.42 29.26
N ILE A 269 8.23 2.01 28.78
CA ILE A 269 7.97 1.95 27.33
C ILE A 269 7.62 3.36 26.83
N PRO A 270 8.40 3.94 25.91
CA PRO A 270 8.13 5.28 25.38
C PRO A 270 6.93 5.26 24.42
N GLU A 271 5.72 5.40 24.95
CA GLU A 271 4.47 5.35 24.17
C GLU A 271 4.44 6.36 23.01
N GLY A 272 5.05 7.55 23.20
CA GLY A 272 5.16 8.56 22.16
C GLY A 272 5.98 8.13 20.94
N LEU A 273 6.97 7.27 21.13
CA LEU A 273 7.79 6.71 20.03
C LEU A 273 7.01 5.69 19.21
N VAL A 274 6.10 4.94 19.82
CA VAL A 274 5.26 3.95 19.17
C VAL A 274 4.24 4.62 18.25
N LEU A 275 3.65 5.75 18.70
CA LEU A 275 2.71 6.55 17.90
C LEU A 275 3.36 7.19 16.66
N LEU A 276 4.66 7.48 16.70
CA LEU A 276 5.40 8.05 15.57
C LEU A 276 5.75 7.02 14.47
N THR A 277 5.59 5.72 14.75
CA THR A 277 5.93 4.63 13.83
C THR A 277 4.72 3.97 13.16
N SER A 278 3.52 4.29 13.60
CA SER A 278 2.25 3.93 13.00
C SER A 278 1.78 5.01 12.03
#